data_317b0fb2479dc917a74a19babe6a2b2d
#
_entry.id   317b0fb2479dc917a74a19babe6a2b2d
#
_cell.length_a   1.000
_cell.length_b   1.000
_cell.length_c   1.000
_cell.angle_alpha   90.00
_cell.angle_beta   90.00
_cell.angle_gamma   90.00
#
_symmetry.space_group_name_H-M   'P 1'
#
loop_
_entity.id
_entity.type
_entity.pdbx_description
1 polymer ?
#
loop_
_entity_poly.entity_id
_entity_poly.type
_entity_poly.pdbx_seq_one_letter_code
_entity_poly.pdbx_strand_id
1 'polypeptide(L)'
;YWNPASIAGHKGIGVQFGSYDWLVAMKYQFAIVGIDLGEKGVIGLSVINLSSPDDLVRTVSEPHGTGEKFSTNDLSAGFTYSKMLTDRFSIGGSFKYIQQNIWHSTARTFAVDVGTLFETPFYGTRLGVSISNYGGKMRMEGRDQKISVDPDQDNQGNVEFVNAVYETEYFPLPLFFRVGLSGELIKTESLTLA
;
A
#
# COMPACT_ATOMS: atom_id res chain seq x y z
N TYR A 1 -8.86 -5.84 -4.37
CA TYR A 1 -7.97 -4.93 -3.62
C TYR A 1 -8.61 -4.45 -2.30
N TRP A 2 -9.86 -3.97 -2.33
CA TRP A 2 -10.52 -3.34 -1.18
C TRP A 2 -10.97 -4.30 -0.08
N ASN A 3 -11.25 -5.54 -0.43
CA ASN A 3 -11.70 -6.58 0.50
C ASN A 3 -11.04 -7.91 0.10
N PRO A 4 -10.17 -8.47 0.94
CA PRO A 4 -9.49 -9.72 0.60
C PRO A 4 -10.44 -10.91 0.39
N ALA A 5 -11.64 -10.89 0.99
CA ALA A 5 -12.62 -11.95 0.80
C ALA A 5 -13.22 -12.00 -0.61
N SER A 6 -13.11 -10.91 -1.38
CA SER A 6 -13.73 -10.81 -2.72
C SER A 6 -13.15 -11.78 -3.75
N ILE A 7 -11.91 -12.26 -3.56
CA ILE A 7 -11.28 -13.19 -4.48
C ILE A 7 -11.70 -14.65 -4.25
N ALA A 8 -12.41 -14.97 -3.17
CA ALA A 8 -12.80 -16.36 -2.83
C ALA A 8 -13.59 -17.09 -3.92
N GLY A 9 -14.34 -16.33 -4.74
CA GLY A 9 -15.13 -16.88 -5.85
C GLY A 9 -14.37 -16.96 -7.18
N HIS A 10 -13.09 -16.55 -7.24
CA HIS A 10 -12.29 -16.59 -8.45
C HIS A 10 -12.04 -18.05 -8.88
N LYS A 11 -12.07 -18.30 -10.19
CA LYS A 11 -11.84 -19.62 -10.79
C LYS A 11 -10.65 -19.57 -11.74
N GLY A 12 -9.82 -20.61 -11.67
CA GLY A 12 -8.63 -20.77 -12.51
C GLY A 12 -7.50 -19.82 -12.13
N ILE A 13 -6.76 -19.37 -13.13
CA ILE A 13 -5.66 -18.41 -12.97
C ILE A 13 -6.05 -17.09 -13.62
N GLY A 14 -6.03 -16.01 -12.85
CA GLY A 14 -6.27 -14.66 -13.33
C GLY A 14 -5.03 -13.80 -13.16
N VAL A 15 -4.72 -13.01 -14.19
CA VAL A 15 -3.63 -12.02 -14.15
C VAL A 15 -4.19 -10.68 -14.58
N GLN A 16 -3.88 -9.66 -13.83
CA GLN A 16 -4.22 -8.28 -14.16
C GLN A 16 -3.00 -7.39 -13.94
N PHE A 17 -2.74 -6.51 -14.87
CA PHE A 17 -1.74 -5.46 -14.72
C PHE A 17 -2.27 -4.17 -15.30
N GLY A 18 -1.73 -3.06 -14.83
CA GLY A 18 -2.08 -1.74 -15.33
C GLY A 18 -1.02 -0.71 -14.98
N SER A 19 -0.96 0.31 -15.81
CA SER A 19 -0.13 1.49 -15.60
C SER A 19 -0.90 2.71 -16.09
N TYR A 20 -0.99 3.74 -15.26
CA TYR A 20 -1.65 4.99 -15.64
C TYR A 20 -1.01 6.17 -14.92
N ASP A 21 -1.12 7.32 -15.55
CA ASP A 21 -0.67 8.56 -14.97
C ASP A 21 -1.65 9.00 -13.87
N TRP A 22 -1.10 9.33 -12.72
CA TRP A 22 -1.82 9.84 -11.58
C TRP A 22 -1.63 11.36 -11.49
N LEU A 23 -2.04 11.96 -10.38
CA LEU A 23 -1.87 13.39 -10.13
C LEU A 23 -0.39 13.81 -10.22
N VAL A 24 -0.13 15.01 -10.76
CA VAL A 24 1.22 15.63 -10.83
C VAL A 24 2.25 14.73 -11.53
N ALA A 25 1.85 14.12 -12.66
CA ALA A 25 2.69 13.24 -13.46
C ALA A 25 3.27 12.00 -12.72
N MET A 26 2.73 11.66 -11.55
CA MET A 26 3.05 10.41 -10.86
C MET A 26 2.54 9.22 -11.68
N LYS A 27 3.27 8.10 -11.64
CA LYS A 27 2.86 6.85 -12.27
C LYS A 27 2.38 5.85 -11.23
N TYR A 28 1.16 5.38 -11.41
CA TYR A 28 0.60 4.28 -10.63
C TYR A 28 0.62 3.01 -11.47
N GLN A 29 1.28 1.98 -10.97
CA GLN A 29 1.45 0.70 -11.63
C GLN A 29 1.02 -0.42 -10.70
N PHE A 30 0.38 -1.44 -11.23
CA PHE A 30 0.04 -2.61 -10.44
C PHE A 30 0.10 -3.89 -11.27
N ALA A 31 0.39 -4.99 -10.58
CA ALA A 31 0.26 -6.34 -11.09
C ALA A 31 -0.37 -7.22 -10.01
N ILE A 32 -1.37 -8.00 -10.41
CA ILE A 32 -2.11 -8.89 -9.52
C ILE A 32 -2.24 -10.25 -10.20
N VAL A 33 -2.00 -11.31 -9.44
CA VAL A 33 -2.20 -12.70 -9.87
C VAL A 33 -3.12 -13.37 -8.87
N GLY A 34 -4.16 -14.05 -9.34
CA GLY A 34 -5.06 -14.88 -8.54
C GLY A 34 -5.00 -16.33 -9.03
N ILE A 35 -4.91 -17.26 -8.10
CA ILE A 35 -4.82 -18.70 -8.39
C ILE A 35 -5.86 -19.44 -7.56
N ASP A 36 -6.79 -20.11 -8.24
CA ASP A 36 -7.77 -20.99 -7.62
C ASP A 36 -7.11 -22.31 -7.24
N LEU A 37 -7.23 -22.68 -5.97
CA LEU A 37 -6.77 -23.96 -5.43
C LEU A 37 -7.92 -24.96 -5.23
N GLY A 38 -9.06 -24.72 -5.88
CA GLY A 38 -10.28 -25.49 -5.75
C GLY A 38 -10.90 -25.36 -4.35
N GLU A 39 -11.20 -26.49 -3.72
CA GLU A 39 -11.79 -26.50 -2.36
C GLU A 39 -10.91 -25.89 -1.27
N LYS A 40 -9.62 -25.72 -1.55
CA LYS A 40 -8.67 -25.11 -0.61
C LYS A 40 -8.77 -23.59 -0.57
N GLY A 41 -9.48 -22.97 -1.53
CA GLY A 41 -9.64 -21.53 -1.63
C GLY A 41 -8.78 -20.90 -2.72
N VAL A 42 -8.54 -19.60 -2.63
CA VAL A 42 -7.84 -18.80 -3.63
C VAL A 42 -6.67 -18.09 -2.99
N ILE A 43 -5.54 -18.11 -3.65
CA ILE A 43 -4.39 -17.27 -3.30
C ILE A 43 -4.25 -16.13 -4.29
N GLY A 44 -3.79 -14.97 -3.80
CA GLY A 44 -3.51 -13.80 -4.59
C GLY A 44 -2.12 -13.24 -4.28
N LEU A 45 -1.43 -12.79 -5.31
CA LEU A 45 -0.20 -12.00 -5.19
C LEU A 45 -0.44 -10.64 -5.81
N SER A 46 0.03 -9.59 -5.18
CA SER A 46 -0.11 -8.22 -5.69
C SER A 46 1.15 -7.42 -5.48
N VAL A 47 1.46 -6.59 -6.47
CA VAL A 47 2.49 -5.56 -6.37
C VAL A 47 1.89 -4.26 -6.87
N ILE A 48 2.03 -3.20 -6.10
CA ILE A 48 1.57 -1.86 -6.42
C ILE A 48 2.75 -0.92 -6.24
N ASN A 49 2.96 -0.06 -7.22
CA ASN A 49 4.01 0.94 -7.23
C ASN A 49 3.43 2.30 -7.60
N LEU A 50 3.72 3.31 -6.80
CA LEU A 50 3.44 4.70 -7.10
C LEU A 50 4.76 5.46 -7.10
N SER A 51 5.12 6.08 -8.23
CA SER A 51 6.39 6.79 -8.38
C SER A 51 6.19 8.18 -8.94
N SER A 52 6.98 9.15 -8.47
CA SER A 52 7.08 10.47 -9.07
C SER A 52 8.12 10.48 -10.20
N PRO A 53 8.03 11.41 -11.15
CA PRO A 53 9.15 11.72 -12.02
C PRO A 53 10.32 12.27 -11.20
N ASP A 54 11.53 12.20 -11.77
CA ASP A 54 12.69 12.89 -11.22
C ASP A 54 12.51 14.41 -11.31
N ASP A 55 12.81 15.12 -10.23
CA ASP A 55 12.92 16.59 -10.22
C ASP A 55 14.29 17.02 -9.70
N LEU A 56 14.69 18.24 -10.06
CA LEU A 56 15.99 18.80 -9.68
C LEU A 56 15.96 19.27 -8.22
N VAL A 57 17.01 18.93 -7.48
CA VAL A 57 17.25 19.54 -6.17
C VAL A 57 17.68 20.98 -6.39
N ARG A 58 16.92 21.94 -5.82
CA ARG A 58 17.17 23.37 -5.90
C ARG A 58 17.48 23.93 -4.53
N THR A 59 18.44 24.82 -4.46
CA THR A 59 18.79 25.55 -3.23
C THR A 59 18.71 27.06 -3.46
N VAL A 60 18.81 27.84 -2.40
CA VAL A 60 18.82 29.31 -2.50
C VAL A 60 20.02 29.80 -3.30
N SER A 61 21.16 29.12 -3.21
CA SER A 61 22.38 29.44 -3.97
C SER A 61 22.35 28.90 -5.40
N GLU A 62 21.57 27.85 -5.67
CA GLU A 62 21.48 27.20 -6.98
C GLU A 62 20.00 27.01 -7.40
N PRO A 63 19.28 28.10 -7.73
CA PRO A 63 17.85 28.05 -8.02
C PRO A 63 17.51 27.31 -9.32
N HIS A 64 18.48 27.12 -10.22
CA HIS A 64 18.33 26.37 -11.46
C HIS A 64 18.61 24.88 -11.30
N GLY A 65 19.04 24.44 -10.11
CA GLY A 65 19.33 23.05 -9.76
C GLY A 65 20.80 22.82 -9.47
N THR A 66 21.06 21.96 -8.47
CA THR A 66 22.40 21.52 -8.03
C THR A 66 23.01 20.47 -8.94
N GLY A 67 22.27 19.99 -9.95
CA GLY A 67 22.61 18.83 -10.76
C GLY A 67 22.16 17.50 -10.14
N GLU A 68 21.80 17.46 -8.88
CA GLU A 68 21.21 16.31 -8.20
C GLU A 68 19.70 16.24 -8.46
N LYS A 69 19.16 15.02 -8.53
CA LYS A 69 17.72 14.77 -8.70
C LYS A 69 17.16 14.04 -7.51
N PHE A 70 15.88 14.24 -7.26
CA PHE A 70 15.11 13.48 -6.29
C PHE A 70 13.85 12.92 -6.90
N SER A 71 13.37 11.82 -6.36
CA SER A 71 12.08 11.22 -6.70
C SER A 71 11.49 10.53 -5.49
N THR A 72 10.19 10.20 -5.58
CA THR A 72 9.50 9.40 -4.57
C THR A 72 9.03 8.09 -5.17
N ASN A 73 9.02 7.05 -4.35
CA ASN A 73 8.55 5.74 -4.75
C ASN A 73 7.90 5.03 -3.57
N ASP A 74 6.62 4.68 -3.72
CA ASP A 74 5.86 3.90 -2.76
C ASP A 74 5.58 2.51 -3.34
N LEU A 75 6.04 1.47 -2.66
CA LEU A 75 5.87 0.08 -3.05
C LEU A 75 5.02 -0.66 -2.03
N SER A 76 4.03 -1.43 -2.51
CA SER A 76 3.30 -2.40 -1.70
C SER A 76 3.32 -3.76 -2.39
N ALA A 77 3.83 -4.78 -1.69
CA ALA A 77 3.78 -6.17 -2.14
C ALA A 77 2.90 -6.97 -1.18
N GLY A 78 1.92 -7.71 -1.68
CA GLY A 78 0.92 -8.39 -0.89
C GLY A 78 0.72 -9.85 -1.27
N PHE A 79 0.50 -10.68 -0.26
CA PHE A 79 -0.01 -12.04 -0.36
C PHE A 79 -1.40 -12.09 0.24
N THR A 80 -2.36 -12.63 -0.48
CA THR A 80 -3.77 -12.74 -0.06
C THR A 80 -4.18 -14.20 -0.08
N TYR A 81 -4.91 -14.63 0.93
CA TYR A 81 -5.62 -15.90 0.95
C TYR A 81 -7.09 -15.66 1.24
N SER A 82 -7.96 -16.35 0.49
CA SER A 82 -9.40 -16.24 0.66
C SER A 82 -10.08 -17.57 0.43
N LYS A 83 -11.18 -17.81 1.16
CA LYS A 83 -11.94 -19.05 1.07
C LYS A 83 -13.42 -18.81 1.23
N MET A 84 -14.22 -19.49 0.43
CA MET A 84 -15.66 -19.68 0.68
C MET A 84 -15.82 -20.65 1.85
N LEU A 85 -16.44 -20.21 2.93
CA LEU A 85 -16.77 -21.05 4.09
C LEU A 85 -18.13 -21.72 3.91
N THR A 86 -19.04 -21.05 3.23
CA THR A 86 -20.34 -21.55 2.78
C THR A 86 -20.60 -21.01 1.38
N ASP A 87 -21.66 -21.47 0.72
CA ASP A 87 -22.06 -20.98 -0.61
C ASP A 87 -22.33 -19.47 -0.66
N ARG A 88 -22.46 -18.82 0.48
CA ARG A 88 -22.83 -17.40 0.60
C ARG A 88 -21.90 -16.57 1.47
N PHE A 89 -20.92 -17.19 2.10
CA PHE A 89 -20.03 -16.49 3.03
C PHE A 89 -18.57 -16.81 2.73
N SER A 90 -17.80 -15.76 2.51
CA SER A 90 -16.36 -15.86 2.32
C SER A 90 -15.59 -15.01 3.33
N ILE A 91 -14.40 -15.47 3.63
CA ILE A 91 -13.43 -14.75 4.44
C ILE A 91 -12.10 -14.67 3.69
N GLY A 92 -11.37 -13.61 3.90
CA GLY A 92 -10.04 -13.43 3.34
C GLY A 92 -9.13 -12.63 4.24
N GLY A 93 -7.85 -12.86 4.09
CA GLY A 93 -6.79 -12.12 4.74
C GLY A 93 -5.66 -11.81 3.77
N SER A 94 -5.02 -10.66 3.94
CA SER A 94 -3.83 -10.28 3.19
C SER A 94 -2.71 -9.90 4.14
N PHE A 95 -1.50 -10.26 3.78
CA PHE A 95 -0.28 -9.79 4.42
C PHE A 95 0.48 -8.93 3.41
N LYS A 96 0.89 -7.73 3.82
CA LYS A 96 1.52 -6.74 2.93
C LYS A 96 2.83 -6.26 3.50
N TYR A 97 3.83 -6.15 2.65
CA TYR A 97 5.03 -5.36 2.86
C TYR A 97 4.84 -4.00 2.20
N ILE A 98 5.13 -2.93 2.92
CA ILE A 98 4.99 -1.55 2.46
C ILE A 98 6.32 -0.85 2.64
N GLN A 99 6.79 -0.18 1.59
CA GLN A 99 8.00 0.61 1.59
C GLN A 99 7.72 1.96 0.93
N GLN A 100 8.14 3.02 1.58
CA GLN A 100 8.10 4.38 1.05
C GLN A 100 9.52 4.91 0.94
N ASN A 101 9.87 5.45 -0.20
CA ASN A 101 11.16 6.07 -0.44
C ASN A 101 10.94 7.52 -0.84
N ILE A 102 11.65 8.43 -0.20
CA ILE A 102 11.71 9.84 -0.55
C ILE A 102 13.19 10.20 -0.64
N TRP A 103 13.66 10.42 -1.87
CA TRP A 103 15.06 10.70 -2.13
C TRP A 103 15.98 9.64 -1.51
N HIS A 104 16.74 9.96 -0.44
CA HIS A 104 17.67 9.06 0.25
C HIS A 104 17.09 8.44 1.53
N SER A 105 15.83 8.70 1.82
CA SER A 105 15.16 8.21 3.04
C SER A 105 14.16 7.12 2.70
N THR A 106 14.10 6.11 3.55
CA THR A 106 13.21 4.96 3.38
C THR A 106 12.46 4.68 4.68
N ALA A 107 11.16 4.44 4.57
CA ALA A 107 10.34 3.88 5.65
C ALA A 107 9.77 2.54 5.21
N ARG A 108 9.67 1.57 6.15
CA ARG A 108 9.20 0.20 5.86
C ARG A 108 8.30 -0.30 6.98
N THR A 109 7.32 -1.10 6.62
CA THR A 109 6.49 -1.81 7.60
C THR A 109 5.76 -2.99 6.97
N PHE A 110 5.12 -3.78 7.83
CA PHE A 110 4.18 -4.82 7.43
C PHE A 110 2.78 -4.46 7.88
N ALA A 111 1.79 -4.90 7.12
CA ALA A 111 0.38 -4.71 7.44
C ALA A 111 -0.43 -5.96 7.10
N VAL A 112 -1.56 -6.08 7.78
CA VAL A 112 -2.54 -7.14 7.56
C VAL A 112 -3.87 -6.50 7.19
N ASP A 113 -4.56 -7.10 6.22
CA ASP A 113 -5.95 -6.82 5.92
C ASP A 113 -6.78 -8.05 6.23
N VAL A 114 -7.99 -7.85 6.73
CA VAL A 114 -8.98 -8.91 6.93
C VAL A 114 -10.29 -8.45 6.35
N GLY A 115 -11.02 -9.36 5.75
CA GLY A 115 -12.34 -9.04 5.21
C GLY A 115 -13.26 -10.23 5.12
N THR A 116 -14.54 -9.92 5.05
CA THR A 116 -15.61 -10.88 4.86
C THR A 116 -16.56 -10.39 3.78
N LEU A 117 -17.19 -11.32 3.10
CA LEU A 117 -18.24 -11.05 2.14
C LEU A 117 -19.36 -12.03 2.37
N PHE A 118 -20.57 -11.50 2.53
CA PHE A 118 -21.79 -12.28 2.73
C PHE A 118 -22.81 -11.96 1.64
N GLU A 119 -23.26 -12.97 0.94
CA GLU A 119 -24.33 -12.86 -0.06
C GLU A 119 -25.66 -13.25 0.57
N THR A 120 -26.57 -12.28 0.64
CA THR A 120 -27.89 -12.50 1.24
C THR A 120 -28.81 -13.22 0.25
N PRO A 121 -29.85 -13.95 0.72
CA PRO A 121 -30.84 -14.55 -0.16
C PRO A 121 -31.78 -13.53 -0.84
N PHE A 122 -31.69 -12.25 -0.49
CA PHE A 122 -32.60 -11.21 -0.95
C PHE A 122 -31.95 -10.39 -2.07
N TYR A 123 -32.52 -10.45 -3.28
CA TYR A 123 -32.13 -9.62 -4.43
C TYR A 123 -30.63 -9.62 -4.76
N GLY A 124 -29.92 -10.76 -4.54
CA GLY A 124 -28.49 -10.83 -4.77
C GLY A 124 -27.67 -9.81 -3.95
N THR A 125 -28.21 -9.32 -2.85
CA THR A 125 -27.55 -8.31 -2.02
C THR A 125 -26.30 -8.91 -1.36
N ARG A 126 -25.17 -8.19 -1.48
CA ARG A 126 -23.89 -8.56 -0.89
C ARG A 126 -23.48 -7.54 0.14
N LEU A 127 -23.12 -8.03 1.32
CA LEU A 127 -22.56 -7.23 2.40
C LEU A 127 -21.07 -7.55 2.53
N GLY A 128 -20.24 -6.56 2.35
CA GLY A 128 -18.80 -6.67 2.52
C GLY A 128 -18.31 -5.85 3.71
N VAL A 129 -17.47 -6.44 4.54
CA VAL A 129 -16.80 -5.74 5.63
C VAL A 129 -15.30 -6.00 5.53
N SER A 130 -14.49 -4.97 5.72
CA SER A 130 -13.04 -5.12 5.74
C SER A 130 -12.36 -4.13 6.67
N ILE A 131 -11.26 -4.59 7.26
CA ILE A 131 -10.27 -3.77 7.96
C ILE A 131 -8.98 -3.87 7.16
N SER A 132 -8.39 -2.74 6.81
CA SER A 132 -7.18 -2.70 6.00
C SER A 132 -6.10 -1.85 6.66
N ASN A 133 -4.84 -2.24 6.39
CA ASN A 133 -3.64 -1.58 6.88
C ASN A 133 -3.47 -1.64 8.42
N TYR A 134 -3.93 -2.72 9.03
CA TYR A 134 -3.58 -2.99 10.43
C TYR A 134 -2.11 -3.43 10.48
N GLY A 135 -1.22 -2.58 10.97
CA GLY A 135 0.21 -2.86 10.90
C GLY A 135 1.06 -2.01 11.83
N GLY A 136 2.36 -2.15 11.67
CA GLY A 136 3.36 -1.40 12.41
C GLY A 136 3.41 0.07 12.03
N LYS A 137 4.01 0.87 12.91
CA LYS A 137 4.37 2.25 12.58
C LYS A 137 5.59 2.25 11.67
N MET A 138 5.70 3.29 10.86
CA MET A 138 6.83 3.56 9.96
C MET A 138 7.64 4.74 10.48
N ARG A 139 8.92 4.76 10.13
CA ARG A 139 9.81 5.90 10.36
C ARG A 139 10.71 6.07 9.15
N MET A 140 10.88 7.32 8.71
CA MET A 140 11.84 7.63 7.66
C MET A 140 13.26 7.59 8.22
N GLU A 141 14.12 6.80 7.59
CA GLU A 141 15.54 6.66 7.92
C GLU A 141 16.37 6.80 6.65
N GLY A 142 17.46 7.54 6.72
CA GLY A 142 18.31 7.74 5.55
C GLY A 142 19.58 8.50 5.84
N ARG A 143 20.40 8.71 4.79
CA ARG A 143 21.68 9.39 4.92
C ARG A 143 21.56 10.87 5.23
N ASP A 144 20.46 11.52 4.82
CA ASP A 144 20.27 12.96 4.97
C ASP A 144 19.89 13.36 6.40
N GLN A 145 19.54 12.39 7.25
CA GLN A 145 19.39 12.59 8.69
C GLN A 145 20.73 12.54 9.45
N LYS A 146 21.83 12.10 8.79
CA LYS A 146 23.15 12.07 9.41
C LYS A 146 23.74 13.48 9.38
N ILE A 147 24.12 13.97 10.54
CA ILE A 147 24.71 15.29 10.73
C ILE A 147 26.02 15.15 11.50
N SER A 148 26.87 16.13 11.35
CA SER A 148 28.06 16.32 12.18
C SER A 148 27.78 17.44 13.16
N VAL A 149 27.84 17.16 14.45
CA VAL A 149 27.54 18.13 15.54
C VAL A 149 28.75 18.27 16.42
N ASP A 150 29.09 19.50 16.75
CA ASP A 150 30.01 19.80 17.85
C ASP A 150 29.22 19.76 19.17
N PRO A 151 29.45 18.79 20.05
CA PRO A 151 28.73 18.66 21.29
C PRO A 151 29.15 19.67 22.37
N ASP A 152 30.27 20.34 22.19
CA ASP A 152 30.82 21.31 23.15
C ASP A 152 31.40 22.52 22.42
N GLN A 153 30.53 23.42 21.97
CA GLN A 153 30.88 24.63 21.22
C GLN A 153 31.70 25.64 22.05
N ASP A 154 31.68 25.50 23.37
CA ASP A 154 32.37 26.44 24.29
C ASP A 154 33.81 25.99 24.61
N ASN A 155 34.15 24.72 24.38
CA ASN A 155 35.47 24.18 24.61
C ASN A 155 36.07 23.62 23.34
N GLN A 156 37.16 24.21 22.86
CA GLN A 156 37.99 23.64 21.79
C GLN A 156 38.73 22.38 22.33
N GLY A 157 38.00 21.30 22.47
CA GLY A 157 38.49 20.03 23.00
C GLY A 157 38.97 19.06 21.94
N ASN A 158 39.29 17.83 22.34
CA ASN A 158 39.84 16.78 21.47
C ASN A 158 38.86 16.22 20.41
N VAL A 159 37.56 16.57 20.48
CA VAL A 159 36.52 16.05 19.57
C VAL A 159 35.74 17.24 19.03
N GLU A 160 36.13 17.69 17.86
CA GLU A 160 35.45 18.81 17.20
C GLU A 160 34.05 18.41 16.65
N PHE A 161 33.90 17.18 16.21
CA PHE A 161 32.64 16.73 15.60
C PHE A 161 32.28 15.28 15.95
N VAL A 162 31.02 15.09 16.30
CA VAL A 162 30.43 13.76 16.54
C VAL A 162 29.35 13.51 15.49
N ASN A 163 29.34 12.31 14.93
CA ASN A 163 28.25 11.91 14.05
C ASN A 163 26.96 11.73 14.85
N ALA A 164 25.95 12.53 14.52
CA ALA A 164 24.61 12.44 15.08
C ALA A 164 23.59 12.09 13.98
N VAL A 165 22.40 11.71 14.39
CA VAL A 165 21.30 11.39 13.46
C VAL A 165 20.06 12.14 13.94
N TYR A 166 19.42 12.89 13.04
CA TYR A 166 18.08 13.39 13.30
C TYR A 166 17.10 12.23 13.38
N GLU A 167 16.47 12.08 14.51
CA GLU A 167 15.46 11.06 14.72
C GLU A 167 14.10 11.59 14.24
N THR A 168 13.55 10.98 13.18
CA THR A 168 12.22 11.30 12.70
C THR A 168 11.15 10.60 13.54
N GLU A 169 9.97 11.18 13.63
CA GLU A 169 8.87 10.57 14.38
C GLU A 169 8.29 9.34 13.66
N TYR A 170 7.73 8.43 14.47
CA TYR A 170 6.97 7.30 13.96
C TYR A 170 5.57 7.74 13.53
N PHE A 171 5.15 7.34 12.36
CA PHE A 171 3.80 7.55 11.86
C PHE A 171 3.10 6.21 11.58
N PRO A 172 1.80 6.08 11.91
CA PRO A 172 1.03 4.87 11.63
C PRO A 172 0.62 4.80 10.16
N LEU A 173 0.35 3.60 9.68
CA LEU A 173 -0.39 3.42 8.44
C LEU A 173 -1.83 3.93 8.60
N PRO A 174 -2.46 4.44 7.53
CA PRO A 174 -3.88 4.80 7.56
C PRO A 174 -4.73 3.54 7.70
N LEU A 175 -5.26 3.30 8.89
CA LEU A 175 -6.18 2.20 9.19
C LEU A 175 -7.56 2.52 8.61
N PHE A 176 -8.10 1.60 7.81
CA PHE A 176 -9.43 1.74 7.23
C PHE A 176 -10.36 0.63 7.69
N PHE A 177 -11.53 1.03 8.17
CA PHE A 177 -12.68 0.16 8.32
C PHE A 177 -13.69 0.49 7.23
N ARG A 178 -14.11 -0.52 6.46
CA ARG A 178 -15.05 -0.34 5.35
C ARG A 178 -16.20 -1.31 5.47
N VAL A 179 -17.39 -0.79 5.23
CA VAL A 179 -18.62 -1.56 5.05
C VAL A 179 -19.18 -1.18 3.69
N GLY A 180 -19.50 -2.18 2.90
CA GLY A 180 -20.10 -1.99 1.58
C GLY A 180 -21.32 -2.87 1.42
N LEU A 181 -22.34 -2.32 0.79
CA LEU A 181 -23.55 -3.01 0.40
C LEU A 181 -23.72 -2.89 -1.11
N SER A 182 -23.96 -3.98 -1.79
CA SER A 182 -24.28 -4.00 -3.21
C SER A 182 -25.42 -4.96 -3.45
N GLY A 183 -26.25 -4.70 -4.48
CA GLY A 183 -27.37 -5.56 -4.82
C GLY A 183 -27.90 -5.26 -6.22
N GLU A 184 -28.64 -6.20 -6.78
CA GLU A 184 -29.31 -6.03 -8.08
C GLU A 184 -30.65 -5.33 -7.88
N LEU A 185 -30.75 -4.06 -8.30
CA LEU A 185 -32.01 -3.28 -8.17
C LEU A 185 -33.04 -3.68 -9.22
N ILE A 186 -32.60 -3.92 -10.45
CA ILE A 186 -33.43 -4.32 -11.56
C ILE A 186 -32.69 -5.39 -12.36
N LYS A 187 -33.36 -6.50 -12.58
CA LYS A 187 -32.88 -7.59 -13.43
C LYS A 187 -33.96 -7.95 -14.44
N THR A 188 -33.72 -7.70 -15.73
CA THR A 188 -34.53 -8.15 -16.85
C THR A 188 -33.67 -9.01 -17.76
N GLU A 189 -34.28 -9.73 -18.73
CA GLU A 189 -33.52 -10.57 -19.67
C GLU A 189 -32.48 -9.81 -20.50
N SER A 190 -32.67 -8.48 -20.67
CA SER A 190 -31.80 -7.63 -21.49
C SER A 190 -31.02 -6.58 -20.69
N LEU A 191 -31.31 -6.36 -19.40
CA LEU A 191 -30.70 -5.30 -18.61
C LEU A 191 -30.60 -5.72 -17.13
N THR A 192 -29.43 -5.51 -16.54
CA THR A 192 -29.19 -5.61 -15.10
C THR A 192 -28.68 -4.26 -14.59
N LEU A 193 -29.33 -3.65 -13.60
CA LEU A 193 -28.89 -2.47 -12.88
C LEU A 193 -28.55 -2.87 -11.44
N ALA A 194 -27.35 -2.52 -10.98
CA ALA A 194 -26.80 -2.82 -9.66
C ALA A 194 -26.28 -1.56 -8.96
#